data_e29378d5de469beb8eea8d59e0b94ef9
#
_entry.id   e29378d5de469beb8eea8d59e0b94ef9
#
_cell.length_a   1.000
_cell.length_b   1.000
_cell.length_c   1.000
_cell.angle_alpha   90.00
_cell.angle_beta   90.00
_cell.angle_gamma   90.00
#
_symmetry.space_group_name_H-M   'P 1'
#
loop_
_entity.id
_entity.type
_entity.pdbx_description
1 polymer ?
#
loop_
_entity_poly.entity_id
_entity_poly.type
_entity_poly.pdbx_seq_one_letter_code
_entity_poly.pdbx_strand_id
1 'polypeptide(L)'
;MEFDALILGGGQLSKMLAEAGRSLEKKIVYWGKSTDPCGKAGFRSEPDLAKALELAPLVLFENEFVDTENLSKFLSKDHTCFPDLRVIASVQDKLNQKKLWDKTGLRHPEYKILDSTGDLRKLLSEVADEFGGEFVLKWSRLGYDGYGTYFFTGEFDSALEFCQKARSKNIPIYAEKKIDFVKEVSLVGACREEEAYFYPLIWSVQENGICREALGPAVKLGVDPDMEIEALKIGKSIAASFVLEGVFAVEMFIDQNKELWINELAPRVHNTGHFSMSAYNIDQFELHMRLAFGLEIPKLECRTSYWGMRNILGAGEFQIPTERLEILQNNCGNGLECFWYAKDEIRPRRKMGHINFVASNESELNDQRERAEKIEREVWGALK
;
A
#
# COMPACT_ATOMS: atom_id res chain seq x y z
N MET A 1 8.46 -27.86 -11.68
CA MET A 1 7.94 -27.28 -10.45
C MET A 1 6.44 -27.61 -10.31
N GLU A 2 5.92 -27.73 -9.11
CA GLU A 2 4.52 -28.18 -8.86
C GLU A 2 3.49 -27.05 -8.99
N PHE A 3 3.94 -25.81 -8.77
CA PHE A 3 3.13 -24.59 -8.79
C PHE A 3 3.60 -23.63 -9.89
N ASP A 4 2.69 -22.74 -10.31
CA ASP A 4 2.97 -21.74 -11.34
C ASP A 4 3.67 -20.51 -10.75
N ALA A 5 3.29 -20.11 -9.53
CA ALA A 5 3.92 -18.99 -8.82
C ALA A 5 4.03 -19.21 -7.31
N LEU A 6 5.08 -18.59 -6.72
CA LEU A 6 5.32 -18.45 -5.30
C LEU A 6 5.09 -16.99 -4.91
N ILE A 7 4.25 -16.73 -3.89
CA ILE A 7 4.11 -15.40 -3.29
C ILE A 7 4.96 -15.33 -2.01
N LEU A 8 5.84 -14.34 -1.91
CA LEU A 8 6.64 -14.09 -0.71
C LEU A 8 5.84 -13.28 0.30
N GLY A 9 5.30 -13.97 1.31
CA GLY A 9 4.42 -13.46 2.34
C GLY A 9 3.10 -14.22 2.39
N GLY A 10 2.42 -14.21 3.55
CA GLY A 10 1.16 -14.93 3.78
C GLY A 10 0.00 -14.05 4.25
N GLY A 11 0.17 -12.72 4.20
CA GLY A 11 -0.80 -11.75 4.68
C GLY A 11 -2.01 -11.56 3.77
N GLN A 12 -2.74 -10.45 3.96
CA GLN A 12 -3.96 -10.18 3.21
C GLN A 12 -3.73 -9.93 1.72
N LEU A 13 -2.60 -9.28 1.35
CA LEU A 13 -2.32 -9.02 -0.07
C LEU A 13 -1.96 -10.32 -0.79
N SER A 14 -1.19 -11.21 -0.15
CA SER A 14 -0.93 -12.55 -0.65
C SER A 14 -2.20 -13.37 -0.84
N LYS A 15 -3.13 -13.31 0.13
CA LYS A 15 -4.43 -13.97 0.01
C LYS A 15 -5.17 -13.51 -1.24
N MET A 16 -5.32 -12.20 -1.44
CA MET A 16 -6.05 -11.65 -2.59
C MET A 16 -5.33 -11.90 -3.93
N LEU A 17 -3.98 -11.83 -3.95
CA LEU A 17 -3.20 -12.24 -5.13
C LEU A 17 -3.39 -13.72 -5.46
N ALA A 18 -3.35 -14.59 -4.45
CA ALA A 18 -3.52 -16.02 -4.65
C ALA A 18 -4.95 -16.37 -5.11
N GLU A 19 -5.97 -15.68 -4.59
CA GLU A 19 -7.37 -15.80 -5.03
C GLU A 19 -7.52 -15.36 -6.50
N ALA A 20 -6.92 -14.24 -6.90
CA ALA A 20 -6.88 -13.79 -8.29
C ALA A 20 -6.16 -14.80 -9.20
N GLY A 21 -4.99 -15.32 -8.75
CA GLY A 21 -4.29 -16.38 -9.49
C GLY A 21 -5.12 -17.63 -9.68
N ARG A 22 -5.81 -18.08 -8.63
CA ARG A 22 -6.73 -19.24 -8.72
C ARG A 22 -7.89 -19.00 -9.68
N SER A 23 -8.44 -17.79 -9.73
CA SER A 23 -9.49 -17.42 -10.70
C SER A 23 -8.98 -17.45 -12.16
N LEU A 24 -7.68 -17.28 -12.35
CA LEU A 24 -6.99 -17.43 -13.64
C LEU A 24 -6.44 -18.86 -13.87
N GLU A 25 -6.93 -19.84 -13.11
CA GLU A 25 -6.53 -21.27 -13.19
C GLU A 25 -5.03 -21.52 -12.92
N LYS A 26 -4.38 -20.63 -12.13
CA LYS A 26 -2.98 -20.76 -11.73
C LYS A 26 -2.85 -21.43 -10.38
N LYS A 27 -1.87 -22.33 -10.25
CA LYS A 27 -1.50 -22.99 -9.00
C LYS A 27 -0.55 -22.12 -8.22
N ILE A 28 -1.00 -21.61 -7.08
CA ILE A 28 -0.24 -20.67 -6.25
C ILE A 28 0.17 -21.34 -4.94
N VAL A 29 1.44 -21.17 -4.60
CA VAL A 29 2.01 -21.47 -3.28
C VAL A 29 2.50 -20.16 -2.64
N TYR A 30 2.60 -20.09 -1.32
CA TYR A 30 3.15 -18.92 -0.66
C TYR A 30 4.19 -19.31 0.40
N TRP A 31 5.15 -18.41 0.59
CA TRP A 31 6.13 -18.50 1.67
C TRP A 31 5.53 -17.90 2.94
N GLY A 32 5.27 -18.73 3.94
CA GLY A 32 4.64 -18.32 5.18
C GLY A 32 4.11 -19.50 5.98
N LYS A 33 3.34 -19.20 7.03
CA LYS A 33 2.76 -20.19 7.92
C LYS A 33 1.33 -20.55 7.50
N SER A 34 0.91 -21.79 7.69
CA SER A 34 -0.46 -22.23 7.40
C SER A 34 -1.55 -21.46 8.17
N THR A 35 -1.18 -20.78 9.26
CA THR A 35 -2.06 -19.92 10.05
C THR A 35 -2.22 -18.50 9.47
N ASP A 36 -1.42 -18.12 8.49
CA ASP A 36 -1.53 -16.82 7.84
C ASP A 36 -2.86 -16.67 7.08
N PRO A 37 -3.32 -15.44 6.77
CA PRO A 37 -4.52 -15.19 5.99
C PRO A 37 -4.61 -15.99 4.69
N CYS A 38 -3.52 -16.14 3.97
CA CYS A 38 -3.43 -16.91 2.73
C CYS A 38 -3.66 -18.42 2.97
N GLY A 39 -3.07 -18.99 4.04
CA GLY A 39 -3.27 -20.39 4.43
C GLY A 39 -4.70 -20.67 4.89
N LYS A 40 -5.32 -19.76 5.64
CA LYS A 40 -6.74 -19.85 6.03
C LYS A 40 -7.69 -19.79 4.82
N ALA A 41 -7.26 -19.21 3.70
CA ALA A 41 -7.98 -19.24 2.43
C ALA A 41 -7.74 -20.54 1.62
N GLY A 42 -7.03 -21.52 2.17
CA GLY A 42 -6.83 -22.85 1.60
C GLY A 42 -5.66 -22.95 0.60
N PHE A 43 -4.72 -21.98 0.59
CA PHE A 43 -3.52 -22.08 -0.23
C PHE A 43 -2.40 -22.85 0.48
N ARG A 44 -1.57 -23.53 -0.30
CA ARG A 44 -0.39 -24.26 0.20
C ARG A 44 0.64 -23.31 0.76
N SER A 45 1.05 -23.49 2.00
CA SER A 45 2.14 -22.80 2.66
C SER A 45 3.43 -23.60 2.64
N GLU A 46 4.57 -22.92 2.49
CA GLU A 46 5.90 -23.47 2.75
C GLU A 46 6.68 -22.43 3.60
N PRO A 47 7.01 -22.74 4.86
CA PRO A 47 7.70 -21.79 5.73
C PRO A 47 9.22 -21.70 5.48
N ASP A 48 9.81 -22.69 4.84
CA ASP A 48 11.22 -22.71 4.46
C ASP A 48 11.38 -22.03 3.08
N LEU A 49 12.13 -20.92 3.03
CA LEU A 49 12.31 -20.15 1.82
C LEU A 49 12.97 -20.93 0.68
N ALA A 50 14.00 -21.72 1.00
CA ALA A 50 14.71 -22.49 -0.02
C ALA A 50 13.79 -23.54 -0.66
N LYS A 51 13.02 -24.26 0.17
CA LYS A 51 12.02 -25.23 -0.32
C LYS A 51 10.88 -24.56 -1.07
N ALA A 52 10.42 -23.38 -0.62
CA ALA A 52 9.37 -22.65 -1.29
C ALA A 52 9.78 -22.27 -2.73
N LEU A 53 11.02 -21.83 -2.92
CA LEU A 53 11.58 -21.51 -4.24
C LEU A 53 11.68 -22.72 -5.16
N GLU A 54 11.92 -23.93 -4.63
CA GLU A 54 11.92 -25.18 -5.44
C GLU A 54 10.54 -25.51 -6.03
N LEU A 55 9.46 -24.94 -5.48
CA LEU A 55 8.09 -25.28 -5.87
C LEU A 55 7.58 -24.52 -7.09
N ALA A 56 8.05 -23.29 -7.34
CA ALA A 56 7.51 -22.45 -8.41
C ALA A 56 8.57 -21.57 -9.09
N PRO A 57 8.48 -21.36 -10.42
CA PRO A 57 9.47 -20.56 -11.16
C PRO A 57 9.24 -19.05 -11.05
N LEU A 58 7.99 -18.61 -10.91
CA LEU A 58 7.63 -17.19 -10.82
C LEU A 58 7.53 -16.78 -9.34
N VAL A 59 8.24 -15.73 -8.95
CA VAL A 59 8.29 -15.22 -7.58
C VAL A 59 7.61 -13.86 -7.53
N LEU A 60 6.54 -13.76 -6.74
CA LEU A 60 5.74 -12.56 -6.52
C LEU A 60 5.93 -12.03 -5.10
N PHE A 61 5.66 -10.75 -4.89
CA PHE A 61 5.89 -10.09 -3.61
C PHE A 61 4.57 -9.59 -3.02
N GLU A 62 4.31 -9.93 -1.74
CA GLU A 62 3.24 -9.32 -0.97
C GLU A 62 3.57 -7.87 -0.62
N ASN A 63 4.82 -7.63 -0.27
CA ASN A 63 5.33 -6.33 0.15
C ASN A 63 6.81 -6.19 -0.21
N GLU A 64 7.31 -4.97 -0.13
CA GLU A 64 8.68 -4.56 -0.45
C GLU A 64 9.70 -4.84 0.67
N PHE A 65 9.28 -5.33 1.84
CA PHE A 65 10.17 -5.50 3.01
C PHE A 65 10.93 -6.83 3.02
N VAL A 66 11.12 -7.42 1.85
CA VAL A 66 11.88 -8.65 1.68
C VAL A 66 13.37 -8.36 1.80
N ASP A 67 14.12 -9.25 2.46
CA ASP A 67 15.59 -9.24 2.43
C ASP A 67 16.07 -9.68 1.04
N THR A 68 16.18 -8.69 0.13
CA THR A 68 16.54 -8.92 -1.27
C THR A 68 17.94 -9.47 -1.44
N GLU A 69 18.86 -9.14 -0.53
CA GLU A 69 20.23 -9.63 -0.55
C GLU A 69 20.28 -11.12 -0.18
N ASN A 70 19.54 -11.53 0.84
CA ASN A 70 19.42 -12.92 1.21
C ASN A 70 18.65 -13.72 0.15
N LEU A 71 17.52 -13.20 -0.35
CA LEU A 71 16.72 -13.85 -1.38
C LEU A 71 17.56 -14.13 -2.64
N SER A 72 18.41 -13.19 -3.06
CA SER A 72 19.24 -13.34 -4.25
C SER A 72 20.18 -14.55 -4.21
N LYS A 73 20.54 -15.03 -3.01
CA LYS A 73 21.43 -16.21 -2.83
C LYS A 73 20.72 -17.53 -3.13
N PHE A 74 19.40 -17.56 -3.05
CA PHE A 74 18.58 -18.75 -3.31
C PHE A 74 17.99 -18.78 -4.72
N LEU A 75 17.95 -17.63 -5.41
CA LEU A 75 17.43 -17.57 -6.77
C LEU A 75 18.39 -18.24 -7.76
N SER A 76 17.84 -19.04 -8.67
CA SER A 76 18.54 -19.64 -9.80
C SER A 76 18.10 -18.97 -11.12
N LYS A 77 18.73 -19.35 -12.23
CA LYS A 77 18.34 -18.91 -13.58
C LYS A 77 16.92 -19.31 -14.00
N ASP A 78 16.33 -20.27 -13.30
CA ASP A 78 14.98 -20.76 -13.58
C ASP A 78 13.90 -19.96 -12.84
N HIS A 79 14.30 -19.01 -11.98
CA HIS A 79 13.39 -18.13 -11.28
C HIS A 79 13.25 -16.78 -11.99
N THR A 80 12.03 -16.29 -12.04
CA THR A 80 11.70 -14.92 -12.48
C THR A 80 10.99 -14.21 -11.34
N CYS A 81 11.51 -13.05 -10.90
CA CYS A 81 10.84 -12.18 -9.93
C CYS A 81 9.96 -11.17 -10.65
N PHE A 82 8.76 -10.93 -10.14
CA PHE A 82 7.84 -9.94 -10.69
C PHE A 82 7.19 -9.13 -9.56
N PRO A 83 7.50 -7.82 -9.48
CA PRO A 83 8.50 -7.10 -10.28
C PRO A 83 9.94 -7.64 -10.06
N ASP A 84 10.87 -7.20 -10.92
CA ASP A 84 12.29 -7.61 -10.81
C ASP A 84 12.84 -7.31 -9.40
N LEU A 85 13.65 -8.23 -8.87
CA LEU A 85 14.22 -8.09 -7.52
C LEU A 85 15.03 -6.81 -7.32
N ARG A 86 15.68 -6.31 -8.38
CA ARG A 86 16.44 -5.04 -8.34
C ARG A 86 15.53 -3.84 -8.17
N VAL A 87 14.31 -3.90 -8.70
CA VAL A 87 13.28 -2.87 -8.50
C VAL A 87 12.84 -2.88 -7.05
N ILE A 88 12.51 -4.03 -6.48
CA ILE A 88 12.18 -4.17 -5.06
C ILE A 88 13.32 -3.63 -4.19
N ALA A 89 14.56 -4.04 -4.43
CA ALA A 89 15.73 -3.59 -3.68
C ALA A 89 15.93 -2.05 -3.73
N SER A 90 15.61 -1.43 -4.87
CA SER A 90 15.71 0.02 -5.04
C SER A 90 14.59 0.76 -4.34
N VAL A 91 13.33 0.31 -4.54
CA VAL A 91 12.14 1.01 -4.05
C VAL A 91 11.94 0.86 -2.53
N GLN A 92 12.35 -0.26 -1.93
CA GLN A 92 12.20 -0.49 -0.48
C GLN A 92 12.91 0.56 0.40
N ASP A 93 13.86 1.31 -0.16
CA ASP A 93 14.55 2.41 0.52
C ASP A 93 14.01 3.76 0.03
N LYS A 94 13.26 4.45 0.88
CA LYS A 94 12.65 5.76 0.57
C LYS A 94 13.68 6.84 0.16
N LEU A 95 14.92 6.73 0.65
CA LEU A 95 15.99 7.64 0.20
C LEU A 95 16.40 7.39 -1.25
N ASN A 96 16.33 6.15 -1.72
CA ASN A 96 16.56 5.87 -3.15
C ASN A 96 15.42 6.42 -4.01
N GLN A 97 14.17 6.36 -3.53
CA GLN A 97 13.04 7.01 -4.18
C GLN A 97 13.29 8.53 -4.30
N LYS A 98 13.67 9.20 -3.20
CA LYS A 98 13.96 10.64 -3.18
C LYS A 98 15.06 11.02 -4.16
N LYS A 99 16.19 10.30 -4.16
CA LYS A 99 17.29 10.52 -5.10
C LYS A 99 16.88 10.38 -6.57
N LEU A 100 15.96 9.46 -6.86
CA LEU A 100 15.44 9.31 -8.22
C LEU A 100 14.53 10.49 -8.58
N TRP A 101 13.69 10.96 -7.67
CA TRP A 101 12.82 12.11 -7.91
C TRP A 101 13.63 13.39 -8.11
N ASP A 102 14.71 13.60 -7.34
CA ASP A 102 15.68 14.66 -7.60
C ASP A 102 16.22 14.59 -9.04
N LYS A 103 16.68 13.39 -9.43
CA LYS A 103 17.27 13.17 -10.76
C LYS A 103 16.27 13.38 -11.91
N THR A 104 15.00 13.08 -11.70
CA THR A 104 13.93 13.18 -12.71
C THR A 104 13.19 14.51 -12.67
N GLY A 105 13.49 15.37 -11.69
CA GLY A 105 12.83 16.67 -11.50
C GLY A 105 11.36 16.54 -11.04
N LEU A 106 10.97 15.38 -10.50
CA LEU A 106 9.65 15.17 -9.94
C LEU A 106 9.52 15.87 -8.59
N ARG A 107 8.42 16.62 -8.39
CA ARG A 107 8.21 17.40 -7.17
C ARG A 107 7.93 16.49 -5.98
N HIS A 108 8.71 16.69 -4.92
CA HIS A 108 8.56 15.99 -3.63
C HIS A 108 8.99 16.92 -2.49
N PRO A 109 8.64 16.65 -1.21
CA PRO A 109 9.10 17.46 -0.09
C PRO A 109 10.63 17.53 -0.01
N GLU A 110 11.17 18.72 0.25
CA GLU A 110 12.58 18.89 0.58
C GLU A 110 12.98 17.97 1.72
N TYR A 111 14.17 17.38 1.67
CA TYR A 111 14.61 16.44 2.69
C TYR A 111 16.07 16.60 3.07
N LYS A 112 16.40 16.21 4.29
CA LYS A 112 17.73 16.20 4.84
C LYS A 112 18.05 14.85 5.49
N ILE A 113 19.12 14.21 5.06
CA ILE A 113 19.57 12.94 5.66
C ILE A 113 20.24 13.27 6.99
N LEU A 114 19.85 12.58 8.07
CA LEU A 114 20.47 12.72 9.36
C LEU A 114 21.65 11.77 9.49
N ASP A 115 22.83 12.34 9.79
CA ASP A 115 24.04 11.53 10.02
C ASP A 115 23.81 10.52 11.15
N SER A 116 24.08 9.25 10.85
CA SER A 116 23.93 8.14 11.81
C SER A 116 24.87 8.25 13.02
N THR A 117 25.99 8.99 12.88
CA THR A 117 27.03 9.13 13.92
C THR A 117 27.00 10.47 14.64
N GLY A 118 26.28 11.46 14.10
CA GLY A 118 26.23 12.82 14.63
C GLY A 118 25.43 12.97 15.92
N ASP A 119 25.59 14.12 16.59
CA ASP A 119 24.76 14.53 17.71
C ASP A 119 23.32 14.78 17.22
N LEU A 120 22.41 13.88 17.57
CA LEU A 120 21.01 13.93 17.12
C LEU A 120 20.29 15.22 17.56
N ARG A 121 20.53 15.72 18.76
CA ARG A 121 19.85 16.91 19.24
C ARG A 121 20.27 18.15 18.42
N LYS A 122 21.57 18.23 18.13
CA LYS A 122 22.11 19.30 17.27
C LYS A 122 21.53 19.20 15.85
N LEU A 123 21.54 18.00 15.24
CA LEU A 123 20.99 17.76 13.91
C LEU A 123 19.51 18.10 13.82
N LEU A 124 18.70 17.72 14.83
CA LEU A 124 17.27 18.05 14.88
C LEU A 124 17.06 19.56 15.01
N SER A 125 17.89 20.26 15.80
CA SER A 125 17.83 21.73 15.90
C SER A 125 18.14 22.41 14.57
N GLU A 126 19.19 21.98 13.88
CA GLU A 126 19.56 22.48 12.55
C GLU A 126 18.44 22.28 11.52
N VAL A 127 17.77 21.10 11.56
CA VAL A 127 16.61 20.82 10.70
C VAL A 127 15.41 21.72 11.06
N ALA A 128 15.15 21.94 12.35
CA ALA A 128 14.07 22.80 12.80
C ALA A 128 14.30 24.26 12.33
N ASP A 129 15.54 24.75 12.44
CA ASP A 129 15.89 26.09 11.95
C ASP A 129 15.71 26.20 10.43
N GLU A 130 16.11 25.17 9.66
CA GLU A 130 16.04 25.15 8.19
C GLU A 130 14.61 25.02 7.68
N PHE A 131 13.76 24.18 8.31
CA PHE A 131 12.40 23.90 7.86
C PHE A 131 11.32 24.69 8.56
N GLY A 132 11.68 25.66 9.42
CA GLY A 132 10.74 26.58 10.04
C GLY A 132 10.01 26.03 11.27
N GLY A 133 10.62 25.10 12.00
CA GLY A 133 10.15 24.60 13.29
C GLY A 133 9.42 23.27 13.24
N GLU A 134 8.68 22.98 12.18
CA GLU A 134 7.90 21.74 12.03
C GLU A 134 8.42 20.93 10.82
N PHE A 135 8.58 19.62 11.02
CA PHE A 135 9.02 18.70 9.96
C PHE A 135 8.62 17.25 10.25
N VAL A 136 8.83 16.36 9.28
CA VAL A 136 8.51 14.95 9.42
C VAL A 136 9.79 14.12 9.41
N LEU A 137 10.04 13.37 10.48
CA LEU A 137 11.11 12.37 10.51
C LEU A 137 10.61 11.05 9.93
N LYS A 138 11.41 10.45 9.06
CA LYS A 138 11.08 9.16 8.45
C LYS A 138 12.26 8.20 8.51
N TRP A 139 11.95 6.94 8.76
CA TRP A 139 12.87 5.83 8.52
C TRP A 139 12.93 5.56 7.02
N SER A 140 14.13 5.35 6.49
CA SER A 140 14.27 5.08 5.05
C SER A 140 13.71 3.72 4.65
N ARG A 141 13.69 2.77 5.57
CA ARG A 141 13.21 1.39 5.36
C ARG A 141 12.30 0.94 6.49
N LEU A 142 11.50 -0.11 6.25
CA LEU A 142 10.64 -0.77 7.24
C LEU A 142 9.55 0.14 7.84
N GLY A 143 9.23 1.25 7.19
CA GLY A 143 8.13 2.14 7.57
C GLY A 143 6.85 1.78 6.82
N TYR A 144 5.72 1.63 7.53
CA TYR A 144 4.40 1.36 6.96
C TYR A 144 3.30 1.82 7.92
N ASP A 145 2.13 2.17 7.41
CA ASP A 145 0.94 2.54 8.20
C ASP A 145 1.25 3.52 9.36
N GLY A 146 2.09 4.54 9.09
CA GLY A 146 2.55 5.53 10.07
C GLY A 146 3.69 5.02 10.99
N TYR A 147 4.04 3.73 10.97
CA TYR A 147 5.24 3.24 11.65
C TYR A 147 6.50 3.72 10.92
N GLY A 148 7.49 4.22 11.66
CA GLY A 148 8.69 4.81 11.06
C GLY A 148 8.48 6.24 10.54
N THR A 149 7.39 6.92 10.96
CA THR A 149 7.11 8.33 10.70
C THR A 149 6.86 9.05 12.03
N TYR A 150 7.45 10.22 12.22
CA TYR A 150 7.27 11.07 13.41
C TYR A 150 7.12 12.52 12.99
N PHE A 151 6.05 13.16 13.41
CA PHE A 151 5.80 14.59 13.18
C PHE A 151 6.45 15.39 14.30
N PHE A 152 7.51 16.13 13.96
CA PHE A 152 8.20 17.00 14.90
C PHE A 152 7.48 18.35 14.99
N THR A 153 7.10 18.74 16.21
CA THR A 153 6.41 20.02 16.53
C THR A 153 7.07 20.69 17.73
N GLY A 154 8.36 20.42 17.97
CA GLY A 154 9.13 21.01 19.05
C GLY A 154 9.53 20.04 20.18
N GLU A 155 8.99 18.82 20.21
CA GLU A 155 9.28 17.83 21.28
C GLU A 155 10.56 17.04 20.97
N PHE A 156 11.71 17.62 21.37
CA PHE A 156 13.03 17.02 21.09
C PHE A 156 13.22 15.64 21.71
N ASP A 157 12.73 15.39 22.92
CA ASP A 157 13.01 14.13 23.62
C ASP A 157 12.31 12.94 22.92
N SER A 158 11.06 13.11 22.49
CA SER A 158 10.32 12.12 21.71
C SER A 158 10.96 11.89 20.32
N ALA A 159 11.43 12.94 19.67
CA ALA A 159 12.13 12.85 18.39
C ALA A 159 13.47 12.11 18.53
N LEU A 160 14.21 12.36 19.63
CA LEU A 160 15.45 11.65 19.96
C LEU A 160 15.19 10.15 20.17
N GLU A 161 14.15 9.79 20.91
CA GLU A 161 13.75 8.39 21.12
C GLU A 161 13.42 7.71 19.79
N PHE A 162 12.64 8.37 18.91
CA PHE A 162 12.34 7.89 17.59
C PHE A 162 13.60 7.63 16.75
N CYS A 163 14.55 8.56 16.75
CA CYS A 163 15.82 8.43 16.03
C CYS A 163 16.71 7.33 16.63
N GLN A 164 16.80 7.21 17.96
CA GLN A 164 17.57 6.16 18.63
C GLN A 164 17.05 4.77 18.30
N LYS A 165 15.73 4.61 18.21
CA LYS A 165 15.08 3.36 17.81
C LYS A 165 15.44 2.94 16.37
N ALA A 166 15.57 3.89 15.45
CA ALA A 166 16.03 3.62 14.09
C ALA A 166 17.52 3.24 14.08
N ARG A 167 18.37 4.01 14.81
CA ARG A 167 19.80 3.72 14.93
C ARG A 167 20.09 2.34 15.50
N SER A 168 19.33 1.90 16.51
CA SER A 168 19.49 0.55 17.10
C SER A 168 19.21 -0.58 16.10
N LYS A 169 18.51 -0.28 15.00
CA LYS A 169 18.20 -1.20 13.92
C LYS A 169 19.04 -0.96 12.66
N ASN A 170 20.01 -0.06 12.69
CA ASN A 170 20.80 0.38 11.55
C ASN A 170 19.94 0.91 10.37
N ILE A 171 18.81 1.57 10.68
CA ILE A 171 17.94 2.17 9.68
C ILE A 171 18.33 3.65 9.49
N PRO A 172 18.68 4.09 8.28
CA PRO A 172 18.91 5.50 7.99
C PRO A 172 17.64 6.34 8.25
N ILE A 173 17.86 7.57 8.74
CA ILE A 173 16.79 8.50 9.07
C ILE A 173 16.95 9.74 8.20
N TYR A 174 15.85 10.31 7.79
CA TYR A 174 15.83 11.61 7.12
C TYR A 174 14.68 12.45 7.65
N ALA A 175 14.83 13.76 7.56
CA ALA A 175 13.78 14.72 7.82
C ALA A 175 13.22 15.23 6.49
N GLU A 176 11.92 15.40 6.41
CA GLU A 176 11.22 16.04 5.30
C GLU A 176 10.54 17.31 5.78
N LYS A 177 10.58 18.34 4.94
CA LYS A 177 9.79 19.53 5.14
C LYS A 177 8.30 19.19 5.11
N LYS A 178 7.57 19.59 6.11
CA LYS A 178 6.12 19.38 6.18
C LYS A 178 5.42 20.14 5.05
N ILE A 179 4.56 19.44 4.32
CA ILE A 179 3.72 20.03 3.28
C ILE A 179 2.34 20.35 3.88
N ASP A 180 1.91 21.59 3.72
CA ASP A 180 0.54 21.99 4.05
C ASP A 180 -0.37 21.64 2.88
N PHE A 181 -0.94 20.45 2.93
CA PHE A 181 -1.79 19.91 1.87
C PHE A 181 -3.28 20.05 2.21
N VAL A 182 -4.09 20.09 1.16
CA VAL A 182 -5.56 20.13 1.26
C VAL A 182 -6.18 18.75 1.06
N LYS A 183 -5.52 17.87 0.29
CA LYS A 183 -5.96 16.48 0.07
C LYS A 183 -4.74 15.56 -0.10
N GLU A 184 -4.89 14.34 0.38
CA GLU A 184 -4.02 13.24 -0.03
C GLU A 184 -4.69 12.47 -1.15
N VAL A 185 -3.92 12.14 -2.19
CA VAL A 185 -4.40 11.36 -3.33
C VAL A 185 -3.45 10.21 -3.63
N SER A 186 -3.98 9.18 -4.25
CA SER A 186 -3.21 8.03 -4.68
C SER A 186 -3.53 7.70 -6.13
N LEU A 187 -2.51 7.37 -6.90
CA LEU A 187 -2.64 6.82 -8.23
C LEU A 187 -2.24 5.35 -8.19
N VAL A 188 -3.17 4.45 -8.51
CA VAL A 188 -2.88 3.03 -8.70
C VAL A 188 -2.79 2.75 -10.18
N GLY A 189 -1.66 2.21 -10.59
CA GLY A 189 -1.39 1.83 -11.97
C GLY A 189 -0.71 0.48 -12.06
N ALA A 190 -0.54 0.01 -13.28
CA ALA A 190 0.23 -1.19 -13.59
C ALA A 190 0.93 -1.00 -14.92
N CYS A 191 2.07 -1.61 -15.09
CA CYS A 191 2.78 -1.58 -16.36
C CYS A 191 3.53 -2.88 -16.61
N ARG A 192 3.77 -3.15 -17.89
CA ARG A 192 4.68 -4.16 -18.39
C ARG A 192 5.18 -3.72 -19.75
N GLU A 193 6.49 -3.72 -19.93
CA GLU A 193 7.12 -3.19 -21.14
C GLU A 193 6.69 -1.73 -21.41
N GLU A 194 6.09 -1.44 -22.56
CA GLU A 194 5.61 -0.10 -22.94
C GLU A 194 4.14 0.13 -22.57
N GLU A 195 3.42 -0.90 -22.13
CA GLU A 195 1.99 -0.78 -21.79
C GLU A 195 1.81 -0.32 -20.35
N ALA A 196 0.92 0.63 -20.14
CA ALA A 196 0.57 1.16 -18.83
C ALA A 196 -0.95 1.29 -18.67
N TYR A 197 -1.43 0.80 -17.54
CA TYR A 197 -2.83 0.77 -17.15
C TYR A 197 -2.99 1.59 -15.87
N PHE A 198 -4.01 2.43 -15.79
CA PHE A 198 -4.27 3.27 -14.61
C PHE A 198 -5.74 3.23 -14.23
N TYR A 199 -5.99 3.17 -12.93
CA TYR A 199 -7.28 3.53 -12.38
C TYR A 199 -7.34 5.05 -12.19
N PRO A 200 -8.56 5.66 -12.13
CA PRO A 200 -8.69 7.10 -11.86
C PRO A 200 -8.04 7.48 -10.55
N LEU A 201 -7.68 8.76 -10.43
CA LEU A 201 -7.11 9.31 -9.21
C LEU A 201 -8.04 9.09 -8.02
N ILE A 202 -7.46 8.69 -6.90
CA ILE A 202 -8.15 8.27 -5.68
C ILE A 202 -7.95 9.33 -4.61
N TRP A 203 -9.01 9.79 -3.96
CA TRP A 203 -8.88 10.57 -2.73
C TRP A 203 -8.65 9.63 -1.56
N SER A 204 -7.48 9.72 -0.93
CA SER A 204 -7.09 8.95 0.25
C SER A 204 -7.37 9.77 1.51
N VAL A 205 -8.30 9.30 2.33
CA VAL A 205 -8.62 9.93 3.62
C VAL A 205 -7.81 9.25 4.70
N GLN A 206 -6.91 10.01 5.31
CA GLN A 206 -6.03 9.52 6.36
C GLN A 206 -6.55 9.90 7.76
N GLU A 207 -6.35 9.02 8.71
CA GLU A 207 -6.59 9.29 10.13
C GLU A 207 -5.36 8.85 10.93
N ASN A 208 -4.67 9.81 11.55
CA ASN A 208 -3.44 9.55 12.31
C ASN A 208 -2.36 8.79 11.51
N GLY A 209 -2.19 9.09 10.22
CA GLY A 209 -1.19 8.48 9.34
C GLY A 209 -1.54 7.07 8.86
N ILE A 210 -2.83 6.67 8.93
CA ILE A 210 -3.32 5.41 8.38
C ILE A 210 -4.48 5.72 7.42
N CYS A 211 -4.46 5.11 6.24
CA CYS A 211 -5.56 5.22 5.30
C CYS A 211 -6.85 4.68 5.93
N ARG A 212 -7.82 5.57 6.10
CA ARG A 212 -9.14 5.26 6.63
C ARG A 212 -10.08 4.88 5.52
N GLU A 213 -10.11 5.71 4.46
CA GLU A 213 -10.95 5.52 3.29
C GLU A 213 -10.17 5.84 2.01
N ALA A 214 -10.55 5.21 0.93
CA ALA A 214 -10.16 5.53 -0.43
C ALA A 214 -11.44 5.77 -1.24
N LEU A 215 -11.59 6.96 -1.80
CA LEU A 215 -12.83 7.40 -2.45
C LEU A 215 -12.57 7.85 -3.88
N GLY A 216 -13.54 7.64 -4.77
CA GLY A 216 -13.36 8.08 -6.13
C GLY A 216 -14.56 7.97 -7.07
N PRO A 217 -14.34 8.44 -8.29
CA PRO A 217 -13.12 9.11 -8.82
C PRO A 217 -12.87 10.46 -8.12
N ALA A 218 -11.61 10.77 -7.76
CA ALA A 218 -11.27 11.96 -6.99
C ALA A 218 -11.71 13.27 -7.69
N VAL A 219 -11.70 13.28 -9.02
CA VAL A 219 -12.17 14.41 -9.83
C VAL A 219 -13.65 14.72 -9.59
N LYS A 220 -14.49 13.70 -9.42
CA LYS A 220 -15.91 13.89 -9.08
C LYS A 220 -16.12 14.33 -7.63
N LEU A 221 -15.07 14.25 -6.79
CA LEU A 221 -15.07 14.64 -5.37
C LEU A 221 -14.29 15.95 -5.12
N GLY A 222 -14.24 16.81 -6.14
CA GLY A 222 -13.69 18.15 -6.04
C GLY A 222 -12.17 18.27 -6.20
N VAL A 223 -11.51 17.23 -6.74
CA VAL A 223 -10.13 17.35 -7.23
C VAL A 223 -10.18 17.90 -8.67
N ASP A 224 -9.28 18.84 -8.97
CA ASP A 224 -9.19 19.45 -10.29
C ASP A 224 -8.79 18.37 -11.34
N PRO A 225 -9.47 18.28 -12.49
CA PRO A 225 -9.11 17.33 -13.55
C PRO A 225 -7.65 17.43 -14.02
N ASP A 226 -7.05 18.62 -13.98
CA ASP A 226 -5.65 18.80 -14.36
C ASP A 226 -4.70 18.05 -13.41
N MET A 227 -5.09 17.88 -12.13
CA MET A 227 -4.33 17.08 -11.17
C MET A 227 -4.31 15.59 -11.53
N GLU A 228 -5.40 15.05 -12.05
CA GLU A 228 -5.41 13.66 -12.55
C GLU A 228 -4.50 13.49 -13.76
N ILE A 229 -4.52 14.44 -14.68
CA ILE A 229 -3.63 14.43 -15.87
C ILE A 229 -2.17 14.50 -15.44
N GLU A 230 -1.84 15.35 -14.46
CA GLU A 230 -0.49 15.46 -13.91
C GLU A 230 -0.07 14.19 -13.17
N ALA A 231 -0.95 13.62 -12.34
CA ALA A 231 -0.71 12.36 -11.63
C ALA A 231 -0.41 11.22 -12.60
N LEU A 232 -1.13 11.12 -13.71
CA LEU A 232 -0.87 10.13 -14.76
C LEU A 232 0.52 10.32 -15.42
N LYS A 233 0.93 11.56 -15.66
CA LYS A 233 2.31 11.85 -16.17
C LYS A 233 3.37 11.45 -15.16
N ILE A 234 3.16 11.77 -13.88
CA ILE A 234 4.03 11.37 -12.77
C ILE A 234 4.13 9.83 -12.70
N GLY A 235 3.00 9.14 -12.71
CA GLY A 235 2.96 7.68 -12.66
C GLY A 235 3.72 7.02 -13.81
N LYS A 236 3.55 7.50 -15.04
CA LYS A 236 4.32 7.04 -16.21
C LYS A 236 5.81 7.31 -16.09
N SER A 237 6.20 8.50 -15.63
CA SER A 237 7.60 8.87 -15.42
C SER A 237 8.27 7.98 -14.37
N ILE A 238 7.59 7.71 -13.25
CA ILE A 238 8.06 6.82 -12.18
C ILE A 238 8.21 5.39 -12.71
N ALA A 239 7.19 4.88 -13.40
CA ALA A 239 7.21 3.53 -13.96
C ALA A 239 8.40 3.32 -14.89
N ALA A 240 8.64 4.27 -15.80
CA ALA A 240 9.79 4.22 -16.71
C ALA A 240 11.13 4.34 -15.98
N SER A 241 11.24 5.21 -14.97
CA SER A 241 12.48 5.49 -14.25
C SER A 241 12.97 4.31 -13.39
N PHE A 242 12.04 3.56 -12.79
CA PHE A 242 12.35 2.33 -12.02
C PHE A 242 12.27 1.06 -12.86
N VAL A 243 11.85 1.16 -14.13
CA VAL A 243 11.54 -0.03 -14.96
C VAL A 243 10.54 -0.92 -14.21
N LEU A 244 9.48 -0.30 -13.70
CA LEU A 244 8.46 -1.04 -12.94
C LEU A 244 7.73 -2.01 -13.85
N GLU A 245 7.42 -3.18 -13.30
CA GLU A 245 6.51 -4.14 -13.89
C GLU A 245 5.47 -4.59 -12.84
N GLY A 246 4.25 -4.80 -13.27
CA GLY A 246 3.13 -5.13 -12.39
C GLY A 246 2.43 -3.90 -11.81
N VAL A 247 1.60 -4.12 -10.80
CA VAL A 247 0.87 -3.07 -10.12
C VAL A 247 1.78 -2.27 -9.21
N PHE A 248 1.58 -0.96 -9.19
CA PHE A 248 2.23 -0.02 -8.29
C PHE A 248 1.25 1.07 -7.83
N ALA A 249 1.59 1.77 -6.78
CA ALA A 249 0.84 2.94 -6.32
C ALA A 249 1.78 4.09 -6.00
N VAL A 250 1.36 5.32 -6.36
CA VAL A 250 2.04 6.55 -6.00
C VAL A 250 1.12 7.35 -5.06
N GLU A 251 1.57 7.58 -3.85
CA GLU A 251 0.90 8.46 -2.90
C GLU A 251 1.40 9.89 -3.06
N MET A 252 0.49 10.86 -3.08
CA MET A 252 0.78 12.26 -3.36
C MET A 252 -0.06 13.18 -2.48
N PHE A 253 0.45 14.37 -2.23
CA PHE A 253 -0.28 15.48 -1.61
C PHE A 253 -0.68 16.52 -2.65
N ILE A 254 -1.86 17.09 -2.52
CA ILE A 254 -2.28 18.29 -3.26
C ILE A 254 -2.22 19.46 -2.27
N ASP A 255 -1.41 20.48 -2.56
CA ASP A 255 -1.32 21.67 -1.74
C ASP A 255 -2.39 22.72 -2.11
N GLN A 256 -2.36 23.87 -1.40
CA GLN A 256 -3.29 24.97 -1.63
C GLN A 256 -3.12 25.63 -3.00
N ASN A 257 -1.95 25.47 -3.63
CA ASN A 257 -1.65 26.01 -4.96
C ASN A 257 -2.05 25.03 -6.09
N LYS A 258 -2.70 23.92 -5.74
CA LYS A 258 -3.01 22.81 -6.64
C LYS A 258 -1.76 22.16 -7.25
N GLU A 259 -0.69 22.06 -6.48
CA GLU A 259 0.53 21.38 -6.88
C GLU A 259 0.56 19.96 -6.29
N LEU A 260 1.00 18.98 -7.10
CA LEU A 260 1.20 17.60 -6.66
C LEU A 260 2.61 17.40 -6.08
N TRP A 261 2.67 16.83 -4.89
CA TRP A 261 3.90 16.50 -4.18
C TRP A 261 3.96 15.00 -3.94
N ILE A 262 4.95 14.32 -4.48
CA ILE A 262 5.10 12.87 -4.32
C ILE A 262 5.53 12.56 -2.89
N ASN A 263 4.74 11.70 -2.22
CA ASN A 263 5.07 11.19 -0.90
C ASN A 263 5.89 9.90 -0.99
N GLU A 264 5.30 8.87 -1.61
CA GLU A 264 5.86 7.51 -1.60
C GLU A 264 5.42 6.70 -2.83
N LEU A 265 6.26 5.76 -3.24
CA LEU A 265 5.98 4.73 -4.23
C LEU A 265 5.92 3.35 -3.56
N ALA A 266 4.87 2.60 -3.83
CA ALA A 266 4.75 1.17 -3.49
C ALA A 266 4.79 0.33 -4.78
N PRO A 267 5.74 -0.59 -4.97
CA PRO A 267 5.91 -1.36 -6.21
C PRO A 267 5.07 -2.66 -6.19
N ARG A 268 3.83 -2.57 -5.77
CA ARG A 268 2.92 -3.72 -5.53
C ARG A 268 1.46 -3.29 -5.50
N VAL A 269 0.57 -4.27 -5.42
CA VAL A 269 -0.85 -4.04 -5.09
C VAL A 269 -0.99 -3.22 -3.81
N HIS A 270 -1.91 -2.27 -3.80
CA HIS A 270 -1.97 -1.26 -2.76
C HIS A 270 -3.35 -1.18 -2.08
N ASN A 271 -3.36 -0.78 -0.82
CA ASN A 271 -4.58 -0.66 -0.03
C ASN A 271 -5.60 0.30 -0.68
N THR A 272 -5.15 1.44 -1.22
CA THR A 272 -6.04 2.39 -1.89
C THR A 272 -6.65 1.85 -3.19
N GLY A 273 -6.10 0.76 -3.76
CA GLY A 273 -6.62 0.09 -4.94
C GLY A 273 -7.69 -0.99 -4.67
N HIS A 274 -8.01 -1.28 -3.40
CA HIS A 274 -8.98 -2.35 -3.06
C HIS A 274 -10.39 -2.11 -3.59
N PHE A 275 -10.79 -0.84 -3.79
CA PHE A 275 -12.06 -0.50 -4.41
C PHE A 275 -12.25 -1.17 -5.78
N SER A 276 -11.15 -1.44 -6.50
CA SER A 276 -11.21 -2.05 -7.83
C SER A 276 -11.88 -3.42 -7.84
N MET A 277 -11.83 -4.16 -6.73
CA MET A 277 -12.48 -5.47 -6.58
C MET A 277 -14.00 -5.40 -6.78
N SER A 278 -14.62 -4.29 -6.42
CA SER A 278 -16.08 -4.09 -6.53
C SER A 278 -16.49 -3.14 -7.65
N ALA A 279 -15.60 -2.24 -8.08
CA ALA A 279 -15.93 -1.18 -9.01
C ALA A 279 -15.49 -1.46 -10.46
N TYR A 280 -14.59 -2.40 -10.71
CA TYR A 280 -14.01 -2.66 -12.03
C TYR A 280 -14.27 -4.09 -12.52
N ASN A 281 -14.16 -4.27 -13.86
CA ASN A 281 -14.18 -5.59 -14.49
C ASN A 281 -12.91 -6.40 -14.20
N ILE A 282 -11.77 -5.73 -14.00
CA ILE A 282 -10.48 -6.31 -13.60
C ILE A 282 -9.99 -5.50 -12.42
N ASP A 283 -9.77 -6.14 -11.29
CA ASP A 283 -9.21 -5.51 -10.12
C ASP A 283 -7.67 -5.49 -10.15
N GLN A 284 -7.06 -4.77 -9.21
CA GLN A 284 -5.60 -4.63 -9.14
C GLN A 284 -4.86 -5.97 -8.96
N PHE A 285 -5.48 -6.94 -8.28
CA PHE A 285 -4.86 -8.25 -8.03
C PHE A 285 -4.88 -9.10 -9.29
N GLU A 286 -6.03 -9.17 -9.96
CA GLU A 286 -6.16 -9.84 -11.26
C GLU A 286 -5.25 -9.17 -12.30
N LEU A 287 -5.20 -7.83 -12.34
CA LEU A 287 -4.32 -7.09 -13.25
C LEU A 287 -2.85 -7.44 -13.01
N HIS A 288 -2.41 -7.49 -11.73
CA HIS A 288 -1.04 -7.88 -11.39
C HIS A 288 -0.73 -9.31 -11.84
N MET A 289 -1.65 -10.24 -11.60
CA MET A 289 -1.46 -11.65 -11.97
C MET A 289 -1.46 -11.84 -13.49
N ARG A 290 -2.36 -11.15 -14.23
CA ARG A 290 -2.36 -11.18 -15.71
C ARG A 290 -1.03 -10.71 -16.28
N LEU A 291 -0.50 -9.59 -15.78
CA LEU A 291 0.81 -9.07 -16.19
C LEU A 291 1.92 -10.07 -15.86
N ALA A 292 1.93 -10.62 -14.66
CA ALA A 292 2.96 -11.56 -14.22
C ALA A 292 3.00 -12.83 -15.06
N PHE A 293 1.85 -13.32 -15.53
CA PHE A 293 1.74 -14.49 -16.38
C PHE A 293 1.72 -14.20 -17.89
N GLY A 294 1.83 -12.93 -18.30
CA GLY A 294 1.76 -12.54 -19.70
C GLY A 294 0.42 -12.86 -20.37
N LEU A 295 -0.67 -12.76 -19.59
CA LEU A 295 -2.03 -12.98 -20.10
C LEU A 295 -2.57 -11.67 -20.71
N GLU A 296 -3.49 -11.80 -21.67
CA GLU A 296 -4.20 -10.67 -22.26
C GLU A 296 -4.91 -9.84 -21.18
N ILE A 297 -4.82 -8.52 -21.28
CA ILE A 297 -5.48 -7.58 -20.39
C ILE A 297 -6.62 -6.92 -21.15
N PRO A 298 -7.88 -7.29 -20.88
CA PRO A 298 -9.02 -6.58 -21.40
C PRO A 298 -9.01 -5.11 -20.96
N LYS A 299 -9.69 -4.26 -21.72
CA LYS A 299 -9.85 -2.85 -21.36
C LYS A 299 -10.39 -2.74 -19.93
N LEU A 300 -9.77 -1.89 -19.12
CA LEU A 300 -10.27 -1.58 -17.77
C LEU A 300 -11.57 -0.78 -17.89
N GLU A 301 -12.65 -1.30 -17.33
CA GLU A 301 -13.98 -0.70 -17.37
C GLU A 301 -14.55 -0.56 -15.97
N CYS A 302 -14.88 0.68 -15.60
CA CYS A 302 -15.56 0.96 -14.35
C CYS A 302 -17.05 0.64 -14.48
N ARG A 303 -17.60 -0.12 -13.51
CA ARG A 303 -19.01 -0.57 -13.49
C ARG A 303 -19.94 0.38 -12.75
N THR A 304 -19.42 1.46 -12.19
CA THR A 304 -20.15 2.37 -11.32
C THR A 304 -19.69 3.82 -11.52
N SER A 305 -20.52 4.77 -11.09
CA SER A 305 -20.17 6.19 -11.20
C SER A 305 -19.28 6.69 -10.08
N TYR A 306 -19.44 6.13 -8.86
CA TYR A 306 -18.68 6.43 -7.65
C TYR A 306 -18.36 5.13 -6.92
N TRP A 307 -17.28 5.14 -6.19
CA TRP A 307 -16.82 4.00 -5.40
C TRP A 307 -16.01 4.46 -4.18
N GLY A 308 -15.95 3.58 -3.22
CA GLY A 308 -15.10 3.78 -2.06
C GLY A 308 -14.69 2.47 -1.41
N MET A 309 -13.70 2.58 -0.56
CA MET A 309 -13.22 1.53 0.32
C MET A 309 -12.99 2.13 1.70
N ARG A 310 -13.45 1.45 2.75
CA ARG A 310 -13.19 1.79 4.14
C ARG A 310 -12.43 0.65 4.82
N ASN A 311 -11.28 0.96 5.43
CA ASN A 311 -10.53 -0.03 6.20
C ASN A 311 -11.23 -0.33 7.53
N ILE A 312 -11.32 -1.60 7.90
CA ILE A 312 -11.70 -2.05 9.23
C ILE A 312 -10.43 -2.12 10.06
N LEU A 313 -10.25 -1.14 10.95
CA LEU A 313 -9.05 -1.04 11.79
C LEU A 313 -9.30 -1.68 13.14
N GLY A 314 -8.33 -2.45 13.66
CA GLY A 314 -8.41 -3.06 14.98
C GLY A 314 -8.60 -2.02 16.08
N ALA A 315 -9.60 -2.24 16.95
CA ALA A 315 -9.97 -1.32 18.03
C ALA A 315 -9.32 -1.66 19.38
N GLY A 316 -8.62 -2.79 19.49
CA GLY A 316 -7.99 -3.23 20.74
C GLY A 316 -7.23 -4.55 20.56
N GLU A 317 -6.71 -5.12 21.64
CA GLU A 317 -6.07 -6.44 21.68
C GLU A 317 -7.07 -7.46 22.22
N PHE A 318 -7.74 -8.21 21.34
CA PHE A 318 -8.67 -9.28 21.72
C PHE A 318 -8.91 -10.23 20.55
N GLN A 319 -9.54 -11.37 20.83
CA GLN A 319 -10.05 -12.27 19.79
C GLN A 319 -11.47 -11.85 19.40
N ILE A 320 -11.78 -11.81 18.11
CA ILE A 320 -13.14 -11.51 17.64
C ILE A 320 -14.02 -12.74 17.85
N PRO A 321 -15.13 -12.65 18.60
CA PRO A 321 -16.15 -13.68 18.62
C PRO A 321 -16.71 -13.92 17.21
N THR A 322 -17.01 -15.17 16.88
CA THR A 322 -17.54 -15.58 15.55
C THR A 322 -18.81 -14.80 15.18
N GLU A 323 -19.66 -14.53 16.15
CA GLU A 323 -20.93 -13.81 15.98
C GLU A 323 -20.71 -12.38 15.42
N ARG A 324 -19.55 -11.78 15.65
CA ARG A 324 -19.23 -10.45 15.11
C ARG A 324 -18.78 -10.47 13.65
N LEU A 325 -18.25 -11.58 13.18
CA LEU A 325 -17.97 -11.78 11.75
C LEU A 325 -19.27 -11.98 10.97
N GLU A 326 -20.32 -12.52 11.59
CA GLU A 326 -21.66 -12.61 11.00
C GLU A 326 -22.26 -11.23 10.70
N ILE A 327 -21.89 -10.17 11.49
CA ILE A 327 -22.29 -8.80 11.20
C ILE A 327 -21.81 -8.37 9.83
N LEU A 328 -20.54 -8.67 9.48
CA LEU A 328 -19.99 -8.35 8.16
C LEU A 328 -20.77 -9.07 7.06
N GLN A 329 -21.05 -10.37 7.24
CA GLN A 329 -21.76 -11.18 6.24
C GLN A 329 -23.21 -10.72 6.05
N ASN A 330 -23.90 -10.40 7.15
CA ASN A 330 -25.31 -10.01 7.13
C ASN A 330 -25.54 -8.58 6.59
N ASN A 331 -24.53 -7.72 6.62
CA ASN A 331 -24.61 -6.33 6.14
C ASN A 331 -24.04 -6.13 4.75
N CYS A 332 -23.48 -7.17 4.11
CA CYS A 332 -23.04 -7.13 2.71
C CYS A 332 -24.27 -7.12 1.78
N GLY A 333 -24.12 -6.53 0.62
CA GLY A 333 -25.18 -6.35 -0.37
C GLY A 333 -25.64 -4.89 -0.49
N ASN A 334 -26.53 -4.63 -1.45
CA ASN A 334 -26.99 -3.27 -1.76
C ASN A 334 -25.84 -2.28 -1.98
N GLY A 335 -24.84 -2.69 -2.76
CA GLY A 335 -23.70 -1.86 -3.11
C GLY A 335 -22.54 -1.90 -2.11
N LEU A 336 -22.59 -2.75 -1.04
CA LEU A 336 -21.47 -2.99 -0.13
C LEU A 336 -20.94 -4.41 -0.25
N GLU A 337 -19.60 -4.55 -0.19
CA GLU A 337 -18.90 -5.84 -0.11
C GLU A 337 -17.88 -5.79 1.02
N CYS A 338 -17.90 -6.79 1.89
CA CYS A 338 -17.07 -6.86 3.08
C CYS A 338 -15.97 -7.92 2.93
N PHE A 339 -14.74 -7.54 3.20
CA PHE A 339 -13.58 -8.41 3.10
C PHE A 339 -12.89 -8.51 4.45
N TRP A 340 -12.89 -9.71 5.04
CA TRP A 340 -12.19 -9.98 6.28
C TRP A 340 -10.88 -10.72 6.02
N TYR A 341 -9.77 -10.27 6.64
CA TYR A 341 -8.45 -10.81 6.37
C TYR A 341 -8.10 -12.05 7.21
N ALA A 342 -8.90 -12.37 8.21
CA ALA A 342 -8.73 -13.52 9.10
C ALA A 342 -7.34 -13.58 9.80
N LYS A 343 -6.78 -12.42 10.16
CA LYS A 343 -5.54 -12.36 10.95
C LYS A 343 -5.76 -12.90 12.35
N ASP A 344 -4.75 -13.60 12.93
CA ASP A 344 -4.84 -14.21 14.26
C ASP A 344 -4.97 -13.19 15.38
N GLU A 345 -4.25 -12.07 15.24
CA GLU A 345 -4.19 -11.05 16.28
C GLU A 345 -4.84 -9.75 15.81
N ILE A 346 -5.76 -9.25 16.62
CA ILE A 346 -6.25 -7.89 16.50
C ILE A 346 -5.33 -7.02 17.33
N ARG A 347 -4.86 -5.96 16.71
CA ARG A 347 -4.08 -4.92 17.40
C ARG A 347 -4.67 -3.57 17.04
N PRO A 348 -4.58 -2.56 17.94
CA PRO A 348 -4.99 -1.22 17.62
C PRO A 348 -4.41 -0.75 16.27
N ARG A 349 -5.27 -0.16 15.45
CA ARG A 349 -4.90 0.40 14.14
C ARG A 349 -4.47 -0.60 13.06
N ARG A 350 -4.37 -1.91 13.36
CA ARG A 350 -4.05 -2.93 12.36
C ARG A 350 -5.23 -3.12 11.41
N LYS A 351 -4.99 -3.08 10.10
CA LYS A 351 -6.00 -3.37 9.07
C LYS A 351 -6.45 -4.83 9.20
N MET A 352 -7.69 -5.05 9.62
CA MET A 352 -8.29 -6.37 9.85
C MET A 352 -9.18 -6.82 8.71
N GLY A 353 -9.67 -5.89 7.91
CA GLY A 353 -10.51 -6.09 6.76
C GLY A 353 -10.75 -4.77 6.04
N HIS A 354 -11.63 -4.78 5.04
CA HIS A 354 -12.14 -3.57 4.42
C HIS A 354 -13.58 -3.79 3.94
N ILE A 355 -14.27 -2.70 3.73
CA ILE A 355 -15.60 -2.64 3.14
C ILE A 355 -15.49 -1.82 1.87
N ASN A 356 -15.77 -2.42 0.72
CA ASN A 356 -15.94 -1.71 -0.52
C ASN A 356 -17.41 -1.30 -0.68
N PHE A 357 -17.61 -0.18 -1.34
CA PHE A 357 -18.94 0.31 -1.68
C PHE A 357 -18.95 1.01 -3.03
N VAL A 358 -20.08 0.91 -3.72
CA VAL A 358 -20.33 1.50 -5.04
C VAL A 358 -21.59 2.35 -5.01
N ALA A 359 -21.64 3.40 -5.83
CA ALA A 359 -22.77 4.31 -5.88
C ALA A 359 -22.95 4.92 -7.29
N SER A 360 -24.18 5.30 -7.62
CA SER A 360 -24.54 5.93 -8.90
C SER A 360 -24.39 7.46 -8.87
N ASN A 361 -24.42 8.06 -7.67
CA ASN A 361 -24.30 9.50 -7.44
C ASN A 361 -23.64 9.79 -6.07
N GLU A 362 -23.29 11.05 -5.84
CA GLU A 362 -22.58 11.48 -4.64
C GLU A 362 -23.41 11.34 -3.35
N SER A 363 -24.73 11.54 -3.41
CA SER A 363 -25.59 11.34 -2.24
C SER A 363 -25.57 9.88 -1.81
N GLU A 364 -25.72 8.95 -2.75
CA GLU A 364 -25.64 7.51 -2.47
C GLU A 364 -24.24 7.11 -1.97
N LEU A 365 -23.18 7.73 -2.49
CA LEU A 365 -21.82 7.51 -1.99
C LEU A 365 -21.71 7.85 -0.50
N ASN A 366 -22.27 8.98 -0.08
CA ASN A 366 -22.28 9.41 1.33
C ASN A 366 -23.10 8.46 2.20
N ASP A 367 -24.27 8.02 1.73
CA ASP A 367 -25.10 7.04 2.43
C ASP A 367 -24.33 5.71 2.60
N GLN A 368 -23.63 5.25 1.58
CA GLN A 368 -22.81 4.03 1.66
C GLN A 368 -21.63 4.18 2.62
N ARG A 369 -20.98 5.35 2.67
CA ARG A 369 -19.91 5.65 3.63
C ARG A 369 -20.41 5.56 5.07
N GLU A 370 -21.56 6.17 5.37
CA GLU A 370 -22.17 6.11 6.70
C GLU A 370 -22.53 4.67 7.08
N ARG A 371 -23.08 3.89 6.14
CA ARG A 371 -23.37 2.46 6.36
C ARG A 371 -22.09 1.67 6.65
N ALA A 372 -21.03 1.86 5.87
CA ALA A 372 -19.74 1.18 6.08
C ALA A 372 -19.14 1.54 7.45
N GLU A 373 -19.23 2.81 7.86
CA GLU A 373 -18.81 3.24 9.19
C GLU A 373 -19.64 2.61 10.31
N LYS A 374 -20.95 2.52 10.12
CA LYS A 374 -21.84 1.86 11.09
C LYS A 374 -21.50 0.38 11.23
N ILE A 375 -21.30 -0.33 10.13
CA ILE A 375 -20.90 -1.75 10.13
C ILE A 375 -19.58 -1.93 10.91
N GLU A 376 -18.59 -1.12 10.65
CA GLU A 376 -17.32 -1.17 11.39
C GLU A 376 -17.51 -0.94 12.88
N ARG A 377 -18.33 0.03 13.29
CA ARG A 377 -18.66 0.27 14.70
C ARG A 377 -19.37 -0.93 15.35
N GLU A 378 -20.26 -1.57 14.62
CA GLU A 378 -20.99 -2.77 15.09
C GLU A 378 -20.07 -3.98 15.24
N VAL A 379 -19.10 -4.17 14.32
CA VAL A 379 -18.10 -5.24 14.42
C VAL A 379 -17.29 -5.11 15.71
N TRP A 380 -16.94 -3.91 16.12
CA TRP A 380 -16.18 -3.69 17.36
C TRP A 380 -17.10 -3.62 18.60
N GLY A 381 -18.40 -3.28 18.45
CA GLY A 381 -19.40 -3.23 19.50
C GLY A 381 -19.02 -2.32 20.66
N ALA A 382 -19.51 -2.66 21.88
CA ALA A 382 -19.23 -1.92 23.12
C ALA A 382 -17.78 -2.10 23.65
N LEU A 383 -16.83 -2.47 22.79
CA LEU A 383 -15.40 -2.62 23.13
C LEU A 383 -14.64 -1.30 23.01
N LYS A 384 -15.36 -0.18 23.02
CA LYS A 384 -14.78 1.17 23.12
C LYS A 384 -14.79 1.66 24.54
#